data_0d30285735cf02f81bc0adb916920978
#
_entry.id   0d30285735cf02f81bc0adb916920978
#
_cell.length_a   1.000
_cell.length_b   1.000
_cell.length_c   1.000
_cell.angle_alpha   90.00
_cell.angle_beta   90.00
_cell.angle_gamma   90.00
#
_symmetry.space_group_name_H-M   'P 1'
#
loop_
_entity.id
_entity.type
_entity.pdbx_description
1 polymer ?
#
loop_
_entity_poly.entity_id
_entity_poly.type
_entity_poly.pdbx_seq_one_letter_code
_entity_poly.pdbx_strand_id
1 'polypeptide(L)'
;MVNKISGETWKPLSFGGSNTLRNKYALSTNGRIASYKENIHKDGKLLNGSLTTGYRTLNLHRPGSKGTLYIHREMAKLFLKKPSPRFKYVIHKNHDKLDNSLKNLKWATLEEMIEHQQGSPAKIAYKEKQANRKVGLKLTATQVRKIKDQLNNANRRMTIKQMAEKYEVSEMTLYRIKSGENWARI
;
A
#
# COMPACT_ATOMS: atom_id res chain seq x y z
N MET A 1 3.05 -21.82 -25.60
CA MET A 1 3.10 -22.86 -24.55
C MET A 1 3.73 -22.28 -23.29
N VAL A 2 3.28 -22.72 -22.12
CA VAL A 2 3.87 -22.31 -20.85
C VAL A 2 5.00 -23.26 -20.49
N ASN A 3 6.22 -22.74 -20.40
CA ASN A 3 7.38 -23.56 -20.04
C ASN A 3 7.24 -24.08 -18.61
N LYS A 4 7.53 -25.37 -18.41
CA LYS A 4 7.60 -25.98 -17.08
C LYS A 4 8.82 -25.46 -16.33
N ILE A 5 8.63 -25.09 -15.07
CA ILE A 5 9.71 -24.75 -14.13
C ILE A 5 9.70 -25.81 -13.04
N SER A 6 10.89 -26.32 -12.67
CA SER A 6 11.00 -27.32 -11.60
C SER A 6 10.41 -26.78 -10.30
N GLY A 7 9.58 -27.58 -9.62
CA GLY A 7 8.90 -27.22 -8.37
C GLY A 7 7.74 -26.24 -8.51
N GLU A 8 7.40 -25.79 -9.73
CA GLU A 8 6.25 -24.91 -9.95
C GLU A 8 4.97 -25.72 -10.09
N THR A 9 3.95 -25.37 -9.32
CA THR A 9 2.61 -25.94 -9.42
C THR A 9 1.61 -24.89 -9.85
N TRP A 10 0.58 -25.31 -10.60
CA TRP A 10 -0.47 -24.46 -11.11
C TRP A 10 -1.82 -24.84 -10.50
N LYS A 11 -2.61 -23.84 -10.12
CA LYS A 11 -4.00 -24.04 -9.68
C LYS A 11 -4.94 -23.17 -10.51
N PRO A 12 -6.07 -23.73 -10.98
CA PRO A 12 -7.07 -22.97 -11.72
C PRO A 12 -7.73 -21.92 -10.82
N LEU A 13 -8.04 -20.77 -11.42
CA LEU A 13 -8.92 -19.78 -10.79
C LEU A 13 -10.37 -20.26 -10.93
N SER A 14 -11.05 -20.43 -9.81
CA SER A 14 -12.47 -20.74 -9.76
C SER A 14 -13.29 -19.46 -9.62
N PHE A 15 -14.23 -19.27 -10.51
CA PHE A 15 -15.18 -18.16 -10.47
C PHE A 15 -16.55 -18.75 -10.16
N GLY A 16 -17.12 -18.47 -9.00
CA GLY A 16 -18.45 -18.95 -8.64
C GLY A 16 -19.49 -18.59 -9.72
N GLY A 17 -20.36 -19.54 -10.06
CA GLY A 17 -21.39 -19.44 -11.10
C GLY A 17 -21.05 -20.18 -12.40
N SER A 18 -21.97 -20.16 -13.35
CA SER A 18 -21.80 -20.73 -14.70
C SER A 18 -20.58 -20.11 -15.36
N ASN A 19 -19.59 -20.93 -15.68
CA ASN A 19 -18.30 -20.49 -16.21
C ASN A 19 -18.42 -20.20 -17.72
N THR A 20 -18.88 -18.98 -18.05
CA THR A 20 -19.08 -18.53 -19.44
C THR A 20 -17.82 -17.90 -20.05
N LEU A 21 -16.67 -17.99 -19.37
CA LEU A 21 -15.42 -17.48 -19.92
C LEU A 21 -14.91 -18.40 -21.04
N ARG A 22 -14.53 -17.80 -22.17
CA ARG A 22 -13.96 -18.50 -23.32
C ARG A 22 -12.68 -19.29 -22.97
N ASN A 23 -11.91 -18.79 -22.01
CA ASN A 23 -10.67 -19.40 -21.54
C ASN A 23 -10.72 -19.65 -20.03
N LYS A 24 -10.04 -20.70 -19.61
CA LYS A 24 -9.71 -20.95 -18.19
C LYS A 24 -8.46 -20.14 -17.81
N TYR A 25 -8.32 -19.81 -16.54
CA TYR A 25 -7.17 -19.08 -16.01
C TYR A 25 -6.58 -19.84 -14.85
N ALA A 26 -5.26 -19.77 -14.69
CA ALA A 26 -4.57 -20.39 -13.58
C ALA A 26 -3.45 -19.49 -13.05
N LEU A 27 -3.12 -19.68 -11.78
CA LEU A 27 -1.98 -19.07 -11.11
C LEU A 27 -0.99 -20.15 -10.70
N SER A 28 0.30 -19.80 -10.76
CA SER A 28 1.37 -20.68 -10.31
C SER A 28 1.93 -20.26 -8.97
N THR A 29 2.60 -21.17 -8.27
CA THR A 29 3.31 -20.88 -7.01
C THR A 29 4.38 -19.79 -7.14
N ASN A 30 4.86 -19.52 -8.37
CA ASN A 30 5.79 -18.44 -8.67
C ASN A 30 5.10 -17.10 -9.02
N GLY A 31 3.77 -17.01 -8.86
CA GLY A 31 3.01 -15.80 -9.16
C GLY A 31 2.77 -15.54 -10.64
N ARG A 32 3.05 -16.51 -11.52
CA ARG A 32 2.75 -16.42 -12.95
C ARG A 32 1.26 -16.62 -13.20
N ILE A 33 0.73 -15.97 -14.25
CA ILE A 33 -0.66 -16.04 -14.68
C ILE A 33 -0.70 -16.70 -16.06
N ALA A 34 -1.59 -17.65 -16.25
CA ALA A 34 -1.81 -18.25 -17.55
C ALA A 34 -3.29 -18.30 -17.92
N SER A 35 -3.60 -18.13 -19.21
CA SER A 35 -4.88 -18.48 -19.80
C SER A 35 -4.73 -19.72 -20.67
N TYR A 36 -5.71 -20.62 -20.66
CA TYR A 36 -5.68 -21.86 -21.43
C TYR A 36 -7.11 -22.36 -21.71
N LYS A 37 -7.27 -23.29 -22.64
CA LYS A 37 -8.55 -23.93 -22.94
C LYS A 37 -8.60 -25.32 -22.32
N GLU A 38 -7.66 -26.16 -22.65
CA GLU A 38 -7.62 -27.59 -22.24
C GLU A 38 -6.49 -27.84 -21.23
N ASN A 39 -5.26 -27.51 -21.59
CA ASN A 39 -4.09 -27.82 -20.78
C ASN A 39 -3.06 -26.69 -20.82
N ILE A 40 -2.62 -26.24 -19.63
CA ILE A 40 -1.69 -25.10 -19.47
C ILE A 40 -0.39 -25.29 -20.26
N HIS A 41 0.12 -26.53 -20.34
CA HIS A 41 1.39 -26.82 -21.02
C HIS A 41 1.25 -27.06 -22.52
N LYS A 42 0.02 -27.35 -23.00
CA LYS A 42 -0.24 -27.55 -24.43
C LYS A 42 -0.68 -26.26 -25.13
N ASP A 43 -1.66 -25.58 -24.58
CA ASP A 43 -2.32 -24.42 -25.19
C ASP A 43 -2.27 -23.15 -24.32
N GLY A 44 -1.57 -23.21 -23.19
CA GLY A 44 -1.47 -22.09 -22.26
C GLY A 44 -0.65 -20.93 -22.79
N LYS A 45 -1.12 -19.72 -22.50
CA LYS A 45 -0.42 -18.44 -22.74
C LYS A 45 -0.18 -17.71 -21.43
N LEU A 46 1.05 -17.29 -21.19
CA LEU A 46 1.38 -16.43 -20.04
C LEU A 46 0.76 -15.04 -20.23
N LEU A 47 0.24 -14.50 -19.15
CA LEU A 47 -0.34 -13.17 -19.08
C LEU A 47 0.46 -12.29 -18.14
N ASN A 48 0.77 -11.07 -18.60
CA ASN A 48 1.41 -10.07 -17.75
C ASN A 48 0.42 -9.41 -16.77
N GLY A 49 -0.89 -9.45 -17.09
CA GLY A 49 -1.90 -8.72 -16.35
C GLY A 49 -1.75 -7.20 -16.51
N SER A 50 -2.49 -6.46 -15.68
CA SER A 50 -2.43 -5.00 -15.59
C SER A 50 -1.83 -4.56 -14.25
N LEU A 51 -1.50 -3.30 -14.10
CA LEU A 51 -1.05 -2.70 -12.84
C LEU A 51 -2.10 -1.75 -12.31
N THR A 52 -2.54 -1.96 -11.08
CA THR A 52 -3.48 -1.07 -10.37
C THR A 52 -2.91 -0.73 -9.00
N THR A 53 -2.63 0.53 -8.76
CA THR A 53 -2.01 1.03 -7.50
C THR A 53 -0.72 0.28 -7.11
N GLY A 54 0.05 -0.12 -8.13
CA GLY A 54 1.31 -0.86 -7.97
C GLY A 54 1.15 -2.37 -7.79
N TYR A 55 -0.06 -2.90 -7.74
CA TYR A 55 -0.32 -4.34 -7.67
C TYR A 55 -0.59 -4.92 -9.05
N ARG A 56 -0.14 -6.15 -9.29
CA ARG A 56 -0.51 -6.91 -10.48
C ARG A 56 -1.97 -7.37 -10.38
N THR A 57 -2.73 -7.11 -11.44
CA THR A 57 -4.17 -7.42 -11.51
C THR A 57 -4.51 -8.14 -12.80
N LEU A 58 -5.63 -8.84 -12.79
CA LEU A 58 -6.24 -9.45 -13.96
C LEU A 58 -7.68 -8.95 -14.09
N ASN A 59 -7.96 -8.25 -15.18
CA ASN A 59 -9.31 -7.76 -15.48
C ASN A 59 -10.05 -8.81 -16.30
N LEU A 60 -11.10 -9.37 -15.73
CA LEU A 60 -11.95 -10.34 -16.41
C LEU A 60 -13.35 -9.77 -16.56
N HIS A 61 -13.80 -9.67 -17.82
CA HIS A 61 -15.17 -9.32 -18.13
C HIS A 61 -16.02 -10.58 -18.06
N ARG A 62 -16.93 -10.63 -17.11
CA ARG A 62 -17.90 -11.71 -16.94
C ARG A 62 -19.31 -11.15 -17.08
N PRO A 63 -20.26 -11.89 -17.62
CA PRO A 63 -21.66 -11.49 -17.61
C PRO A 63 -22.10 -11.15 -16.18
N GLY A 64 -22.61 -9.94 -15.97
CA GLY A 64 -23.07 -9.45 -14.67
C GLY A 64 -21.99 -9.01 -13.67
N SER A 65 -20.68 -9.12 -14.01
CA SER A 65 -19.61 -8.68 -13.11
C SER A 65 -18.38 -8.16 -13.87
N LYS A 66 -18.09 -6.89 -13.72
CA LYS A 66 -16.80 -6.31 -14.09
C LYS A 66 -15.91 -6.36 -12.86
N GLY A 67 -14.95 -7.28 -12.82
CA GLY A 67 -14.11 -7.47 -11.64
C GLY A 67 -12.63 -7.41 -11.93
N THR A 68 -11.90 -6.56 -11.20
CA THR A 68 -10.45 -6.58 -11.13
C THR A 68 -10.02 -7.57 -10.05
N LEU A 69 -9.29 -8.61 -10.44
CA LEU A 69 -8.71 -9.58 -9.52
C LEU A 69 -7.30 -9.15 -9.16
N TYR A 70 -7.03 -8.98 -7.88
CA TYR A 70 -5.68 -8.74 -7.37
C TYR A 70 -4.94 -10.06 -7.22
N ILE A 71 -3.86 -10.26 -7.98
CA ILE A 71 -3.17 -11.54 -8.08
C ILE A 71 -2.68 -12.05 -6.73
N HIS A 72 -2.06 -11.21 -5.91
CA HIS A 72 -1.61 -11.60 -4.57
C HIS A 72 -2.73 -12.15 -3.67
N ARG A 73 -3.96 -11.60 -3.79
CA ARG A 73 -5.12 -12.08 -3.02
C ARG A 73 -5.59 -13.44 -3.49
N GLU A 74 -5.66 -13.64 -4.80
CA GLU A 74 -6.05 -14.93 -5.38
C GLU A 74 -4.96 -16.00 -5.12
N MET A 75 -3.68 -15.64 -5.18
CA MET A 75 -2.57 -16.50 -4.78
C MET A 75 -2.72 -16.98 -3.33
N ALA A 76 -2.98 -16.05 -2.41
CA ALA A 76 -3.17 -16.40 -1.01
C ALA A 76 -4.39 -17.31 -0.80
N LYS A 77 -5.51 -17.06 -1.49
CA LYS A 77 -6.71 -17.90 -1.40
C LYS A 77 -6.45 -19.33 -1.92
N LEU A 78 -5.71 -19.47 -3.02
CA LEU A 78 -5.46 -20.75 -3.65
C LEU A 78 -4.41 -21.61 -2.94
N PHE A 79 -3.37 -20.98 -2.41
CA PHE A 79 -2.17 -21.69 -2.00
C PHE A 79 -1.85 -21.58 -0.50
N LEU A 80 -2.33 -20.54 0.19
CA LEU A 80 -2.04 -20.35 1.61
C LEU A 80 -3.25 -20.70 2.47
N LYS A 81 -3.03 -21.56 3.47
CA LYS A 81 -4.06 -21.81 4.48
C LYS A 81 -4.30 -20.51 5.28
N LYS A 82 -5.55 -20.06 5.31
CA LYS A 82 -5.96 -18.90 6.10
C LYS A 82 -5.99 -19.29 7.57
N PRO A 83 -5.24 -18.61 8.48
CA PRO A 83 -5.14 -19.03 9.87
C PRO A 83 -6.47 -18.91 10.65
N SER A 84 -7.21 -17.82 10.46
CA SER A 84 -8.52 -17.59 11.07
C SER A 84 -9.31 -16.53 10.29
N PRO A 85 -10.61 -16.31 10.56
CA PRO A 85 -11.42 -15.27 9.92
C PRO A 85 -10.89 -13.84 10.10
N ARG A 86 -10.08 -13.58 11.13
CA ARG A 86 -9.46 -12.26 11.39
C ARG A 86 -8.42 -11.87 10.34
N PHE A 87 -7.77 -12.86 9.70
CA PHE A 87 -6.77 -12.63 8.66
C PHE A 87 -7.45 -12.30 7.34
N LYS A 88 -7.78 -11.04 7.11
CA LYS A 88 -8.53 -10.56 5.94
C LYS A 88 -7.64 -9.97 4.86
N TYR A 89 -6.40 -9.63 5.18
CA TYR A 89 -5.44 -8.94 4.31
C TYR A 89 -4.34 -9.88 3.86
N VAL A 90 -3.70 -9.55 2.73
CA VAL A 90 -2.51 -10.24 2.23
C VAL A 90 -1.42 -9.21 2.05
N ILE A 91 -0.27 -9.46 2.63
CA ILE A 91 0.91 -8.58 2.56
C ILE A 91 2.04 -9.25 1.78
N HIS A 92 2.87 -8.42 1.16
CA HIS A 92 4.13 -8.80 0.52
C HIS A 92 5.27 -8.59 1.52
N LYS A 93 5.87 -9.66 2.02
CA LYS A 93 6.87 -9.59 3.11
C LYS A 93 8.05 -8.66 2.82
N ASN A 94 8.48 -8.60 1.55
CA ASN A 94 9.58 -7.73 1.08
C ASN A 94 9.14 -6.33 0.64
N HIS A 95 7.85 -5.95 0.82
CA HIS A 95 7.23 -4.72 0.34
C HIS A 95 7.18 -4.54 -1.19
N ASP A 96 7.70 -5.47 -1.98
CA ASP A 96 7.55 -5.46 -3.43
C ASP A 96 6.19 -6.03 -3.84
N LYS A 97 5.28 -5.14 -4.26
CA LYS A 97 3.92 -5.47 -4.68
C LYS A 97 3.85 -6.29 -5.97
N LEU A 98 4.96 -6.42 -6.71
CA LEU A 98 5.05 -7.18 -7.95
C LEU A 98 5.53 -8.60 -7.74
N ASP A 99 6.26 -8.87 -6.65
CA ASP A 99 6.71 -10.21 -6.30
C ASP A 99 5.56 -11.02 -5.67
N ASN A 100 4.74 -11.61 -6.51
CA ASN A 100 3.62 -12.47 -6.11
C ASN A 100 4.03 -13.92 -5.85
N SER A 101 5.31 -14.23 -5.71
CA SER A 101 5.76 -15.56 -5.33
C SER A 101 5.18 -15.97 -3.97
N LEU A 102 4.80 -17.24 -3.85
CA LEU A 102 4.11 -17.75 -2.66
C LEU A 102 4.92 -17.55 -1.37
N LYS A 103 6.24 -17.67 -1.44
CA LYS A 103 7.18 -17.45 -0.33
C LYS A 103 7.14 -16.01 0.21
N ASN A 104 6.79 -15.05 -0.64
CA ASN A 104 6.74 -13.62 -0.32
C ASN A 104 5.37 -13.18 0.25
N LEU A 105 4.31 -13.98 0.09
CA LEU A 105 2.97 -13.63 0.54
C LEU A 105 2.67 -14.17 1.94
N LYS A 106 1.92 -13.40 2.72
CA LYS A 106 1.41 -13.80 4.05
C LYS A 106 0.00 -13.25 4.24
N TRP A 107 -0.88 -14.07 4.83
CA TRP A 107 -2.13 -13.57 5.40
C TRP A 107 -1.83 -12.68 6.61
N ALA A 108 -2.56 -11.60 6.77
CA ALA A 108 -2.37 -10.63 7.83
C ALA A 108 -3.71 -10.16 8.43
N THR A 109 -3.68 -9.77 9.70
CA THR A 109 -4.76 -9.01 10.35
C THR A 109 -4.71 -7.55 9.92
N LEU A 110 -5.64 -6.73 10.37
CA LEU A 110 -5.62 -5.28 10.10
C LEU A 110 -4.39 -4.63 10.75
N GLU A 111 -4.11 -4.99 12.00
CA GLU A 111 -3.00 -4.48 12.79
C GLU A 111 -1.66 -4.79 12.11
N GLU A 112 -1.42 -6.08 11.78
CA GLU A 112 -0.22 -6.52 11.07
C GLU A 112 -0.05 -5.82 9.71
N MET A 113 -1.14 -5.58 8.98
CA MET A 113 -1.10 -4.88 7.70
C MET A 113 -0.72 -3.41 7.88
N ILE A 114 -1.27 -2.73 8.89
CA ILE A 114 -0.94 -1.33 9.21
C ILE A 114 0.53 -1.22 9.63
N GLU A 115 0.99 -2.08 10.54
CA GLU A 115 2.38 -2.12 11.00
C GLU A 115 3.34 -2.33 9.83
N HIS A 116 3.06 -3.34 9.00
CA HIS A 116 3.83 -3.61 7.80
C HIS A 116 3.89 -2.41 6.85
N GLN A 117 2.77 -1.70 6.64
CA GLN A 117 2.77 -0.47 5.82
C GLN A 117 3.62 0.65 6.42
N GLN A 118 3.57 0.82 7.76
CA GLN A 118 4.39 1.85 8.43
C GLN A 118 5.88 1.56 8.34
N GLY A 119 6.28 0.28 8.34
CA GLY A 119 7.66 -0.18 8.18
C GLY A 119 8.15 -0.21 6.72
N SER A 120 7.31 0.12 5.72
CA SER A 120 7.74 0.08 4.33
C SER A 120 8.82 1.12 4.01
N PRO A 121 9.85 0.78 3.21
CA PRO A 121 10.92 1.72 2.84
C PRO A 121 10.38 3.02 2.24
N ALA A 122 9.36 2.94 1.38
CA ALA A 122 8.72 4.11 0.79
C ALA A 122 8.06 5.03 1.83
N LYS A 123 7.42 4.44 2.86
CA LYS A 123 6.78 5.22 3.93
C LYS A 123 7.81 5.86 4.85
N ILE A 124 8.90 5.15 5.15
CA ILE A 124 10.03 5.67 5.94
C ILE A 124 10.67 6.85 5.19
N ALA A 125 11.04 6.68 3.93
CA ALA A 125 11.62 7.73 3.11
C ALA A 125 10.68 8.95 2.98
N TYR A 126 9.37 8.71 2.84
CA TYR A 126 8.38 9.80 2.84
C TYR A 126 8.35 10.56 4.16
N LYS A 127 8.35 9.87 5.31
CA LYS A 127 8.40 10.51 6.63
C LYS A 127 9.66 11.35 6.81
N GLU A 128 10.83 10.82 6.41
CA GLU A 128 12.10 11.55 6.44
C GLU A 128 12.09 12.80 5.55
N LYS A 129 11.56 12.65 4.32
CA LYS A 129 11.39 13.79 3.39
C LYS A 129 10.47 14.85 3.98
N GLN A 130 9.37 14.47 4.63
CA GLN A 130 8.47 15.42 5.29
C GLN A 130 9.13 16.09 6.50
N ALA A 131 9.84 15.33 7.33
CA ALA A 131 10.58 15.88 8.49
C ALA A 131 11.66 16.88 8.07
N ASN A 132 12.28 16.68 6.91
CA ASN A 132 13.34 17.55 6.38
C ASN A 132 12.82 18.63 5.41
N ARG A 133 11.51 18.73 5.24
CA ARG A 133 10.91 19.67 4.28
C ARG A 133 11.17 21.12 4.71
N LYS A 134 11.86 21.88 3.86
CA LYS A 134 12.18 23.32 4.08
C LYS A 134 11.33 24.24 3.21
N VAL A 135 10.70 23.74 2.16
CA VAL A 135 9.98 24.52 1.15
C VAL A 135 8.50 24.14 1.10
N GLY A 136 7.63 25.08 0.81
CA GLY A 136 6.18 24.88 0.75
C GLY A 136 5.50 24.75 2.11
N LEU A 137 6.15 25.21 3.16
CA LEU A 137 5.59 25.41 4.49
C LEU A 137 5.00 26.83 4.59
N LYS A 138 3.87 26.97 5.29
CA LYS A 138 3.31 28.31 5.56
C LYS A 138 4.27 29.20 6.37
N LEU A 139 5.09 28.58 7.21
CA LEU A 139 6.08 29.26 8.05
C LEU A 139 7.50 28.90 7.62
N THR A 140 8.39 29.89 7.63
CA THR A 140 9.83 29.69 7.50
C THR A 140 10.47 29.34 8.85
N ALA A 141 11.66 28.73 8.85
CA ALA A 141 12.41 28.41 10.05
C ALA A 141 12.66 29.65 10.93
N THR A 142 12.95 30.80 10.30
CA THR A 142 13.16 32.07 11.01
C THR A 142 11.88 32.55 11.71
N GLN A 143 10.73 32.44 11.06
CA GLN A 143 9.44 32.78 11.66
C GLN A 143 9.14 31.84 12.86
N VAL A 144 9.41 30.54 12.69
CA VAL A 144 9.18 29.57 13.78
C VAL A 144 10.05 29.85 15.00
N ARG A 145 11.34 30.23 14.83
CA ARG A 145 12.18 30.66 15.96
C ARG A 145 11.56 31.84 16.68
N LYS A 146 11.18 32.89 15.95
CA LYS A 146 10.50 34.07 16.52
C LYS A 146 9.19 33.70 17.24
N ILE A 147 8.40 32.78 16.70
CA ILE A 147 7.17 32.28 17.33
C ILE A 147 7.52 31.55 18.63
N LYS A 148 8.51 30.66 18.64
CA LYS A 148 8.94 29.93 19.85
C LYS A 148 9.42 30.88 20.93
N ASP A 149 10.22 31.86 20.58
CA ASP A 149 10.72 32.90 21.53
C ASP A 149 9.55 33.68 22.16
N GLN A 150 8.57 34.09 21.34
CA GLN A 150 7.38 34.76 21.82
C GLN A 150 6.47 33.87 22.69
N LEU A 151 6.27 32.59 22.30
CA LEU A 151 5.46 31.66 23.06
C LEU A 151 6.05 31.28 24.42
N ASN A 152 7.38 31.30 24.54
CA ASN A 152 8.11 31.01 25.77
C ASN A 152 8.28 32.24 26.67
N ASN A 153 8.04 33.43 26.17
CA ASN A 153 8.13 34.64 26.95
C ASN A 153 6.86 34.84 27.80
N ALA A 154 7.00 34.81 29.12
CA ALA A 154 5.92 35.03 30.07
C ALA A 154 5.26 36.43 29.90
N ASN A 155 6.03 37.45 29.53
CA ASN A 155 5.59 38.84 29.35
C ASN A 155 5.26 39.17 27.88
N ARG A 156 4.81 38.17 27.09
CA ARG A 156 4.44 38.39 25.69
C ARG A 156 3.32 39.45 25.56
N ARG A 157 3.53 40.39 24.65
CA ARG A 157 2.54 41.45 24.34
C ARG A 157 1.39 40.99 23.45
N MET A 158 1.55 39.88 22.74
CA MET A 158 0.55 39.37 21.80
C MET A 158 -0.14 38.13 22.34
N THR A 159 -1.43 38.03 22.17
CA THR A 159 -2.22 36.80 22.44
C THR A 159 -1.89 35.75 21.37
N ILE A 160 -2.22 34.47 21.65
CA ILE A 160 -2.06 33.39 20.67
C ILE A 160 -2.89 33.66 19.43
N LYS A 161 -4.13 34.16 19.58
CA LYS A 161 -5.01 34.55 18.48
C LYS A 161 -4.37 35.63 17.59
N GLN A 162 -3.85 36.71 18.16
CA GLN A 162 -3.15 37.76 17.39
C GLN A 162 -1.90 37.25 16.68
N MET A 163 -1.16 36.32 17.29
CA MET A 163 -0.03 35.68 16.64
C MET A 163 -0.49 34.77 15.46
N ALA A 164 -1.57 34.04 15.63
CA ALA A 164 -2.13 33.20 14.58
C ALA A 164 -2.53 34.03 13.36
N GLU A 165 -3.21 35.15 13.57
CA GLU A 165 -3.56 36.14 12.54
C GLU A 165 -2.32 36.74 11.87
N LYS A 166 -1.33 37.20 12.65
CA LYS A 166 -0.10 37.78 12.11
C LYS A 166 0.71 36.86 11.22
N TYR A 167 0.76 35.57 11.56
CA TYR A 167 1.51 34.56 10.79
C TYR A 167 0.64 33.76 9.83
N GLU A 168 -0.63 34.11 9.69
CA GLU A 168 -1.62 33.44 8.82
C GLU A 168 -1.71 31.93 9.05
N VAL A 169 -1.66 31.51 10.30
CA VAL A 169 -1.78 30.11 10.72
C VAL A 169 -2.90 29.94 11.74
N SER A 170 -3.35 28.70 11.94
CA SER A 170 -4.31 28.41 13.01
C SER A 170 -3.64 28.47 14.39
N GLU A 171 -4.41 28.82 15.43
CA GLU A 171 -3.96 28.75 16.83
C GLU A 171 -3.44 27.34 17.18
N MET A 172 -4.08 26.28 16.65
CA MET A 172 -3.63 24.90 16.83
C MET A 172 -2.21 24.68 16.28
N THR A 173 -1.83 25.35 15.19
CA THR A 173 -0.46 25.28 14.66
C THR A 173 0.55 25.89 15.66
N LEU A 174 0.19 26.99 16.32
CA LEU A 174 1.05 27.60 17.35
C LEU A 174 1.18 26.72 18.58
N TYR A 175 0.09 26.07 19.03
CA TYR A 175 0.15 25.10 20.12
C TYR A 175 1.04 23.91 19.79
N ARG A 176 0.98 23.37 18.57
CA ARG A 176 1.86 22.28 18.12
C ARG A 176 3.32 22.68 17.98
N ILE A 177 3.60 23.95 17.64
CA ILE A 177 4.97 24.50 17.68
C ILE A 177 5.45 24.59 19.12
N LYS A 178 4.61 25.07 20.05
CA LYS A 178 4.93 25.17 21.47
C LYS A 178 5.20 23.81 22.12
N SER A 179 4.39 22.81 21.82
CA SER A 179 4.56 21.43 22.34
C SER A 179 5.71 20.67 21.69
N GLY A 180 6.30 21.19 20.61
CA GLY A 180 7.34 20.50 19.85
C GLY A 180 6.79 19.37 18.93
N GLU A 181 5.48 19.19 18.81
CA GLU A 181 4.88 18.26 17.87
C GLU A 181 5.24 18.62 16.42
N ASN A 182 5.24 19.92 16.12
CA ASN A 182 5.71 20.47 14.86
C ASN A 182 7.01 21.25 15.09
N TRP A 183 7.93 21.14 14.14
CA TRP A 183 9.19 21.90 14.16
C TRP A 183 10.10 21.60 15.38
N ALA A 184 10.09 20.36 15.87
CA ALA A 184 10.89 19.95 17.03
C ALA A 184 12.40 20.21 16.89
N ARG A 185 12.91 20.22 15.65
CA ARG A 185 14.35 20.37 15.34
C ARG A 185 14.80 21.81 15.08
N ILE A 186 13.95 22.80 15.35
CA ILE A 186 14.26 24.25 15.17
C ILE A 186 14.22 24.98 16.48
#